data_8a2a537e84075966f8fa0dcd61036d08
#
_entry.id   8a2a537e84075966f8fa0dcd61036d08
#
_cell.length_a   1.000
_cell.length_b   1.000
_cell.length_c   1.000
_cell.angle_alpha   90.00
_cell.angle_beta   90.00
_cell.angle_gamma   90.00
#
_symmetry.space_group_name_H-M   'P 1'
#
loop_
_entity.id
_entity.type
_entity.pdbx_description
1 polymer ?
#
loop_
_entity_poly.entity_id
_entity_poly.type
_entity_poly.pdbx_seq_one_letter_code
_entity_poly.pdbx_strand_id
1 'polypeptide(L)'
;MATSSSSLPDPYGKPNECILQLDGPDARHFLQGQTTADFQKAPVGATVYTAFCNPKGRVLADALAIIISDDTVLLRGRKPVMEALSAHLTPFLAFSKSALRATQWTVVGSGPSSGLQTEPVSAQLIEENDAVTAVVINRGKGFIEYWQGDASVIQPDPEDVVPLARVDFETARARVESSTIGAYLPQDLNYDLNETVNFTKGCYTGQEIVARLHYRGTPKRRLYRAIIANISETPTPGDGITNAEGQRVGSIVNTLPTGEQLGVLIEVTPDSTHGPLLTREQGQALSSLEACHPVTDQSMG
;
A
#
# COMPACT_ATOMS: atom_id res chain seq x y z
N MET A 1 -39.91 21.96 -9.14
CA MET A 1 -39.55 20.91 -8.15
C MET A 1 -38.56 19.98 -8.85
N ALA A 2 -37.28 20.19 -8.63
CA ALA A 2 -36.23 19.35 -9.20
C ALA A 2 -35.96 18.23 -8.23
N THR A 3 -36.25 17.00 -8.62
CA THR A 3 -35.89 15.79 -7.88
C THR A 3 -34.38 15.60 -7.96
N SER A 4 -33.67 15.84 -6.88
CA SER A 4 -32.28 15.46 -6.73
C SER A 4 -32.20 13.91 -6.71
N SER A 5 -31.79 13.33 -7.82
CA SER A 5 -31.36 11.93 -7.84
C SER A 5 -30.08 11.83 -7.02
N SER A 6 -30.16 11.40 -5.77
CA SER A 6 -29.02 10.90 -5.04
C SER A 6 -28.59 9.60 -5.73
N SER A 7 -27.62 9.69 -6.64
CA SER A 7 -26.93 8.51 -7.13
C SER A 7 -26.26 7.84 -5.93
N LEU A 8 -26.69 6.62 -5.63
CA LEU A 8 -25.94 5.74 -4.72
C LEU A 8 -24.46 5.76 -5.16
N PRO A 9 -23.51 5.82 -4.23
CA PRO A 9 -22.11 5.73 -4.57
C PRO A 9 -21.92 4.45 -5.38
N ASP A 10 -21.25 4.59 -6.53
CA ASP A 10 -20.85 3.46 -7.38
C ASP A 10 -20.16 2.42 -6.48
N PRO A 11 -20.72 1.22 -6.27
CA PRO A 11 -20.14 0.20 -5.40
C PRO A 11 -18.74 -0.25 -5.90
N TYR A 12 -18.42 0.10 -7.14
CA TYR A 12 -17.13 -0.17 -7.76
C TYR A 12 -16.29 1.10 -7.92
N GLY A 13 -16.62 2.21 -7.24
CA GLY A 13 -16.05 3.55 -7.34
C GLY A 13 -14.81 3.58 -8.21
N LYS A 14 -14.71 4.46 -9.22
CA LYS A 14 -13.58 4.50 -10.17
C LYS A 14 -12.29 4.18 -9.42
N PRO A 15 -11.54 3.13 -9.80
CA PRO A 15 -10.40 2.69 -9.01
C PRO A 15 -9.47 3.88 -8.82
N ASN A 16 -9.28 4.29 -7.56
CA ASN A 16 -8.33 5.34 -7.20
C ASN A 16 -6.88 4.85 -7.36
N GLU A 17 -6.70 3.85 -8.20
CA GLU A 17 -5.46 3.17 -8.52
C GLU A 17 -5.05 3.46 -9.95
N CYS A 18 -3.75 3.49 -10.20
CA CYS A 18 -3.20 3.49 -11.54
C CYS A 18 -1.97 2.61 -11.61
N ILE A 19 -1.60 2.24 -12.82
CA ILE A 19 -0.38 1.53 -13.13
C ILE A 19 0.51 2.46 -13.94
N LEU A 20 1.70 2.74 -13.43
CA LEU A 20 2.79 3.33 -14.17
C LEU A 20 3.66 2.22 -14.75
N GLN A 21 4.18 2.44 -15.95
CA GLN A 21 5.15 1.57 -16.59
C GLN A 21 6.48 2.31 -16.68
N LEU A 22 7.54 1.69 -16.18
CA LEU A 22 8.91 2.14 -16.35
C LEU A 22 9.58 1.23 -17.37
N ASP A 23 9.99 1.81 -18.49
CA ASP A 23 10.63 1.12 -19.60
C ASP A 23 12.05 1.63 -19.83
N GLY A 24 12.93 0.75 -20.27
CA GLY A 24 14.27 1.06 -20.73
C GLY A 24 15.35 0.24 -20.04
N PRO A 25 16.56 0.17 -20.62
CA PRO A 25 17.65 -0.70 -20.15
C PRO A 25 18.12 -0.39 -18.73
N ASP A 26 17.83 0.80 -18.21
CA ASP A 26 18.18 1.18 -16.85
C ASP A 26 16.99 1.03 -15.87
N ALA A 27 15.82 0.52 -16.28
CA ALA A 27 14.59 0.53 -15.46
C ALA A 27 14.80 -0.09 -14.08
N ARG A 28 15.33 -1.29 -14.01
CA ARG A 28 15.59 -1.99 -12.74
C ARG A 28 16.70 -1.30 -11.92
N HIS A 29 17.75 -0.80 -12.56
CA HIS A 29 18.82 -0.06 -11.90
C HIS A 29 18.31 1.27 -11.32
N PHE A 30 17.46 1.98 -12.05
CA PHE A 30 16.82 3.19 -11.58
C PHE A 30 15.98 2.92 -10.33
N LEU A 31 15.09 1.92 -10.36
CA LEU A 31 14.29 1.55 -9.19
C LEU A 31 15.15 1.08 -8.02
N GLN A 32 16.28 0.42 -8.27
CA GLN A 32 17.22 0.02 -7.23
C GLN A 32 17.72 1.22 -6.42
N GLY A 33 17.97 2.35 -7.05
CA GLY A 33 18.44 3.57 -6.37
C GLY A 33 17.34 4.42 -5.75
N GLN A 34 16.09 4.26 -6.18
CA GLN A 34 14.97 5.10 -5.76
C GLN A 34 14.05 4.46 -4.72
N THR A 35 14.13 3.14 -4.52
CA THR A 35 13.14 2.39 -3.74
C THR A 35 13.76 1.55 -2.63
N THR A 36 12.93 1.11 -1.71
CA THR A 36 13.32 0.29 -0.55
C THR A 36 13.51 -1.19 -0.87
N ALA A 37 13.01 -1.70 -2.00
CA ALA A 37 13.09 -3.11 -2.38
C ALA A 37 14.27 -3.41 -3.33
N ASP A 38 14.65 -4.68 -3.44
CA ASP A 38 15.74 -5.14 -4.30
C ASP A 38 15.23 -5.53 -5.69
N PHE A 39 15.30 -4.60 -6.64
CA PHE A 39 14.90 -4.81 -8.03
C PHE A 39 15.95 -5.53 -8.88
N GLN A 40 17.22 -5.57 -8.46
CA GLN A 40 18.27 -6.22 -9.22
C GLN A 40 18.20 -7.75 -9.09
N LYS A 41 17.83 -8.24 -7.90
CA LYS A 41 17.73 -9.68 -7.63
C LYS A 41 16.36 -10.28 -7.93
N ALA A 42 15.31 -9.46 -8.03
CA ALA A 42 13.97 -9.94 -8.30
C ALA A 42 13.90 -10.57 -9.71
N PRO A 43 13.45 -11.83 -9.89
CA PRO A 43 13.30 -12.43 -11.21
C PRO A 43 12.15 -11.81 -12.02
N VAL A 44 12.13 -12.04 -13.32
CA VAL A 44 10.97 -11.74 -14.17
C VAL A 44 9.76 -12.51 -13.65
N GLY A 45 8.58 -11.89 -13.66
CA GLY A 45 7.35 -12.40 -13.04
C GLY A 45 7.26 -12.16 -11.54
N ALA A 46 8.32 -11.65 -10.88
CA ALA A 46 8.26 -11.40 -9.44
C ALA A 46 7.31 -10.25 -9.09
N THR A 47 6.61 -10.46 -7.97
CA THR A 47 5.84 -9.43 -7.25
C THR A 47 6.74 -8.77 -6.22
N VAL A 48 6.87 -7.46 -6.27
CA VAL A 48 7.76 -6.69 -5.39
C VAL A 48 6.97 -5.57 -4.72
N TYR A 49 6.78 -5.66 -3.40
CA TYR A 49 6.32 -4.51 -2.63
C TYR A 49 7.46 -3.55 -2.38
N THR A 50 7.22 -2.27 -2.55
CA THR A 50 8.27 -1.26 -2.40
C THR A 50 7.72 0.07 -1.93
N ALA A 51 8.61 0.92 -1.39
CA ALA A 51 8.31 2.30 -1.04
C ALA A 51 9.38 3.24 -1.61
N PHE A 52 8.98 4.45 -1.92
CA PHE A 52 9.83 5.57 -2.31
C PHE A 52 9.93 6.51 -1.12
N CYS A 53 11.13 6.87 -0.72
CA CYS A 53 11.36 7.73 0.44
C CYS A 53 12.02 9.05 0.02
N ASN A 54 11.78 10.09 0.82
CA ASN A 54 12.57 11.31 0.74
C ASN A 54 13.91 11.15 1.51
N PRO A 55 14.87 12.09 1.41
CA PRO A 55 16.14 11.99 2.12
C PRO A 55 16.02 11.91 3.66
N LYS A 56 14.87 12.28 4.23
CA LYS A 56 14.57 12.13 5.67
C LYS A 56 13.97 10.77 6.02
N GLY A 57 13.97 9.81 5.08
CA GLY A 57 13.41 8.47 5.26
C GLY A 57 11.88 8.41 5.32
N ARG A 58 11.17 9.52 5.02
CA ARG A 58 9.71 9.55 5.01
C ARG A 58 9.17 9.01 3.71
N VAL A 59 8.14 8.15 3.78
CA VAL A 59 7.51 7.52 2.63
C VAL A 59 6.75 8.56 1.79
N LEU A 60 7.14 8.71 0.53
CA LEU A 60 6.45 9.56 -0.45
C LEU A 60 5.36 8.79 -1.18
N ALA A 61 5.63 7.52 -1.50
CA ALA A 61 4.72 6.61 -2.17
C ALA A 61 5.05 5.17 -1.81
N ASP A 62 4.06 4.32 -1.88
CA ASP A 62 4.21 2.87 -1.90
C ASP A 62 3.71 2.33 -3.23
N ALA A 63 4.26 1.21 -3.66
CA ALA A 63 3.84 0.53 -4.87
C ALA A 63 3.92 -0.99 -4.74
N LEU A 64 3.00 -1.66 -5.43
CA LEU A 64 3.16 -3.06 -5.81
C LEU A 64 3.75 -3.07 -7.22
N ALA A 65 4.91 -3.69 -7.38
CA ALA A 65 5.60 -3.77 -8.67
C ALA A 65 5.57 -5.19 -9.21
N ILE A 66 5.52 -5.30 -10.54
CA ILE A 66 5.70 -6.56 -11.28
C ILE A 66 6.84 -6.38 -12.28
N ILE A 67 7.79 -7.30 -12.24
CA ILE A 67 8.89 -7.35 -13.20
C ILE A 67 8.39 -8.03 -14.47
N ILE A 68 8.11 -7.27 -15.51
CA ILE A 68 7.62 -7.81 -16.79
C ILE A 68 8.78 -8.39 -17.63
N SER A 69 9.91 -7.67 -17.66
CA SER A 69 11.14 -8.06 -18.30
C SER A 69 12.34 -7.40 -17.62
N ASP A 70 13.54 -7.59 -18.13
CA ASP A 70 14.71 -6.87 -17.61
C ASP A 70 14.60 -5.36 -17.80
N ASP A 71 13.89 -4.92 -18.82
CA ASP A 71 13.76 -3.52 -19.23
C ASP A 71 12.39 -2.92 -18.90
N THR A 72 11.42 -3.69 -18.35
CA THR A 72 10.05 -3.23 -18.12
C THR A 72 9.56 -3.63 -16.74
N VAL A 73 9.10 -2.65 -15.97
CA VAL A 73 8.48 -2.83 -14.66
C VAL A 73 7.15 -2.07 -14.61
N LEU A 74 6.11 -2.75 -14.17
CA LEU A 74 4.83 -2.12 -13.83
C LEU A 74 4.78 -1.77 -12.35
N LEU A 75 4.25 -0.59 -12.03
CA LEU A 75 4.12 -0.05 -10.67
C LEU A 75 2.66 0.36 -10.42
N ARG A 76 1.95 -0.37 -9.56
CA ARG A 76 0.58 -0.03 -9.16
C ARG A 76 0.60 0.77 -7.86
N GLY A 77 -0.15 1.85 -7.81
CA GLY A 77 -0.33 2.66 -6.62
C GLY A 77 -1.56 3.55 -6.66
N ARG A 78 -1.85 4.25 -5.56
CA ARG A 78 -2.91 5.24 -5.48
C ARG A 78 -2.68 6.35 -6.51
N LYS A 79 -3.64 6.61 -7.38
CA LYS A 79 -3.47 7.53 -8.51
C LYS A 79 -2.91 8.90 -8.13
N PRO A 80 -3.45 9.64 -7.14
CA PRO A 80 -2.89 10.94 -6.76
C PRO A 80 -1.45 10.86 -6.21
N VAL A 81 -1.13 9.77 -5.52
CA VAL A 81 0.22 9.53 -4.97
C VAL A 81 1.21 9.21 -6.10
N MET A 82 0.79 8.39 -7.07
CA MET A 82 1.62 8.03 -8.23
C MET A 82 1.84 9.20 -9.19
N GLU A 83 0.86 10.10 -9.32
CA GLU A 83 1.03 11.37 -10.05
C GLU A 83 2.09 12.27 -9.38
N ALA A 84 2.01 12.43 -8.04
CA ALA A 84 3.01 13.16 -7.27
C ALA A 84 4.41 12.47 -7.36
N LEU A 85 4.45 11.15 -7.30
CA LEU A 85 5.68 10.37 -7.45
C LEU A 85 6.29 10.56 -8.85
N SER A 86 5.49 10.50 -9.90
CA SER A 86 5.95 10.71 -11.29
C SER A 86 6.61 12.08 -11.45
N ALA A 87 5.99 13.13 -10.91
CA ALA A 87 6.57 14.48 -10.90
C ALA A 87 7.89 14.53 -10.10
N HIS A 88 7.94 13.85 -8.94
CA HIS A 88 9.15 13.76 -8.12
C HIS A 88 10.30 13.05 -8.83
N LEU A 89 10.01 11.98 -9.57
CA LEU A 89 11.04 11.16 -10.25
C LEU A 89 11.54 11.77 -11.57
N THR A 90 10.78 12.67 -12.19
CA THR A 90 11.11 13.27 -13.49
C THR A 90 12.55 13.83 -13.57
N PRO A 91 13.06 14.59 -12.60
CA PRO A 91 14.43 15.09 -12.65
C PRO A 91 15.51 13.99 -12.63
N PHE A 92 15.23 12.87 -11.94
CA PHE A 92 16.17 11.76 -11.84
C PHE A 92 16.15 10.88 -13.11
N LEU A 93 14.99 10.76 -13.75
CA LEU A 93 14.84 10.04 -15.02
C LEU A 93 15.64 10.67 -16.17
N ALA A 94 15.86 11.99 -16.09
CA ALA A 94 16.70 12.68 -17.10
C ALA A 94 18.13 12.15 -17.18
N PHE A 95 18.62 11.46 -16.15
CA PHE A 95 19.94 10.84 -16.09
C PHE A 95 19.90 9.30 -16.27
N SER A 96 18.75 8.75 -16.64
CA SER A 96 18.52 7.32 -16.86
C SER A 96 18.11 7.07 -18.30
N LYS A 97 18.46 5.89 -18.82
CA LYS A 97 17.95 5.43 -20.11
C LYS A 97 16.59 4.74 -19.94
N SER A 98 15.73 5.32 -19.10
CA SER A 98 14.40 4.79 -18.81
C SER A 98 13.35 5.89 -18.90
N ALA A 99 12.13 5.52 -19.21
CA ALA A 99 10.98 6.41 -19.29
C ALA A 99 9.83 5.88 -18.40
N LEU A 100 9.26 6.75 -17.59
CA LEU A 100 8.09 6.44 -16.76
C LEU A 100 6.84 7.02 -17.43
N ARG A 101 5.81 6.20 -17.61
CA ARG A 101 4.54 6.62 -18.24
C ARG A 101 3.33 6.01 -17.52
N ALA A 102 2.22 6.73 -17.51
CA ALA A 102 0.94 6.17 -17.12
C ALA A 102 0.44 5.20 -18.19
N THR A 103 -0.20 4.14 -17.76
CA THR A 103 -0.84 3.15 -18.64
C THR A 103 -2.35 3.34 -18.66
N GLN A 104 -3.02 2.64 -19.58
CA GLN A 104 -4.49 2.49 -19.59
C GLN A 104 -4.93 1.20 -18.87
N TRP A 105 -4.02 0.51 -18.21
CA TRP A 105 -4.32 -0.71 -17.48
C TRP A 105 -5.27 -0.42 -16.32
N THR A 106 -6.18 -1.35 -16.12
CA THR A 106 -7.12 -1.34 -15.00
C THR A 106 -6.72 -2.36 -13.94
N VAL A 107 -7.20 -2.14 -12.73
CA VAL A 107 -6.94 -3.01 -11.59
C VAL A 107 -8.25 -3.41 -10.95
N VAL A 108 -8.46 -4.71 -10.73
CA VAL A 108 -9.65 -5.26 -10.08
C VAL A 108 -9.22 -6.18 -8.95
N GLY A 109 -9.84 -6.05 -7.78
CA GLY A 109 -9.69 -6.96 -6.65
C GLY A 109 -10.80 -8.02 -6.65
N SER A 110 -10.48 -9.23 -6.24
CA SER A 110 -11.43 -10.33 -6.08
C SER A 110 -11.14 -11.15 -4.82
N GLY A 111 -12.16 -11.79 -4.27
CA GLY A 111 -12.04 -12.71 -3.14
C GLY A 111 -12.87 -12.35 -1.91
N PRO A 112 -12.73 -13.09 -0.80
CA PRO A 112 -11.81 -14.22 -0.64
C PRO A 112 -12.29 -15.49 -1.31
N SER A 113 -11.47 -16.10 -2.16
CA SER A 113 -11.75 -17.38 -2.80
C SER A 113 -11.26 -18.53 -1.91
N SER A 114 -12.10 -19.56 -1.75
CA SER A 114 -11.74 -20.76 -0.99
C SER A 114 -10.58 -21.51 -1.67
N GLY A 115 -9.58 -21.93 -0.90
CA GLY A 115 -8.45 -22.72 -1.40
C GLY A 115 -7.14 -21.95 -1.60
N LEU A 116 -7.15 -20.61 -1.67
CA LEU A 116 -5.93 -19.79 -1.82
C LEU A 116 -5.42 -19.16 -0.52
N GLN A 117 -6.01 -19.52 0.63
CA GLN A 117 -5.75 -18.83 1.91
C GLN A 117 -4.30 -18.97 2.43
N THR A 118 -3.61 -20.03 2.05
CA THR A 118 -2.24 -20.33 2.51
C THR A 118 -1.17 -20.09 1.45
N GLU A 119 -1.55 -19.73 0.23
CA GLU A 119 -0.60 -19.51 -0.85
C GLU A 119 0.21 -18.22 -0.62
N PRO A 120 1.53 -18.25 -0.87
CA PRO A 120 2.35 -17.04 -0.79
C PRO A 120 1.96 -16.03 -1.87
N VAL A 121 2.30 -14.77 -1.65
CA VAL A 121 2.11 -13.72 -2.67
C VAL A 121 2.91 -14.07 -3.92
N SER A 122 2.23 -14.14 -5.06
CA SER A 122 2.82 -14.54 -6.34
C SER A 122 2.07 -13.88 -7.49
N ALA A 123 2.72 -13.75 -8.65
CA ALA A 123 2.10 -13.25 -9.86
C ALA A 123 2.24 -14.24 -11.02
N GLN A 124 1.23 -14.24 -11.88
CA GLN A 124 1.22 -14.94 -13.16
C GLN A 124 1.06 -13.91 -14.28
N LEU A 125 2.00 -13.90 -15.22
CA LEU A 125 1.91 -13.08 -16.43
C LEU A 125 1.05 -13.81 -17.46
N ILE A 126 0.15 -13.08 -18.10
CA ILE A 126 -0.68 -13.54 -19.22
C ILE A 126 -0.16 -12.85 -20.47
N GLU A 127 0.26 -13.65 -21.43
CA GLU A 127 0.89 -13.19 -22.66
C GLU A 127 0.04 -13.51 -23.87
N GLU A 128 -0.08 -12.55 -24.78
CA GLU A 128 -0.69 -12.70 -26.10
C GLU A 128 0.20 -11.99 -27.13
N ASN A 129 0.50 -12.69 -28.23
CA ASN A 129 1.36 -12.18 -29.31
C ASN A 129 2.70 -11.60 -28.80
N ASP A 130 3.40 -12.35 -27.94
CA ASP A 130 4.68 -11.97 -27.33
C ASP A 130 4.62 -10.70 -26.45
N ALA A 131 3.44 -10.27 -26.02
CA ALA A 131 3.27 -9.14 -25.11
C ALA A 131 2.45 -9.54 -23.87
N VAL A 132 2.86 -9.06 -22.70
CA VAL A 132 2.09 -9.23 -21.46
C VAL A 132 0.84 -8.34 -21.56
N THR A 133 -0.33 -8.97 -21.54
CA THR A 133 -1.64 -8.30 -21.67
C THR A 133 -2.36 -8.20 -20.34
N ALA A 134 -2.06 -9.11 -19.39
CA ALA A 134 -2.60 -9.08 -18.05
C ALA A 134 -1.65 -9.71 -17.02
N VAL A 135 -1.89 -9.42 -15.75
CA VAL A 135 -1.20 -10.03 -14.61
C VAL A 135 -2.24 -10.44 -13.57
N VAL A 136 -2.15 -11.67 -13.09
CA VAL A 136 -2.95 -12.20 -11.98
C VAL A 136 -2.06 -12.33 -10.76
N ILE A 137 -2.45 -11.70 -9.66
CA ILE A 137 -1.64 -11.62 -8.45
C ILE A 137 -2.40 -12.24 -7.29
N ASN A 138 -1.86 -13.30 -6.72
CA ASN A 138 -2.31 -13.81 -5.43
C ASN A 138 -1.79 -12.85 -4.32
N ARG A 139 -2.72 -12.24 -3.58
CA ARG A 139 -2.42 -11.30 -2.50
C ARG A 139 -2.37 -11.95 -1.12
N GLY A 140 -2.60 -13.26 -1.05
CA GLY A 140 -2.78 -14.01 0.19
C GLY A 140 -4.19 -13.90 0.77
N LYS A 141 -4.50 -14.75 1.76
CA LYS A 141 -5.82 -14.84 2.41
C LYS A 141 -7.00 -15.04 1.46
N GLY A 142 -6.75 -15.64 0.29
CA GLY A 142 -7.76 -15.89 -0.75
C GLY A 142 -8.10 -14.69 -1.63
N PHE A 143 -7.39 -13.58 -1.51
CA PHE A 143 -7.59 -12.41 -2.36
C PHE A 143 -6.71 -12.49 -3.62
N ILE A 144 -7.31 -12.09 -4.75
CA ILE A 144 -6.64 -11.99 -6.05
C ILE A 144 -6.76 -10.56 -6.56
N GLU A 145 -5.74 -10.10 -7.22
CA GLU A 145 -5.71 -8.81 -7.91
C GLU A 145 -5.40 -9.05 -9.39
N TYR A 146 -6.19 -8.46 -10.26
CA TYR A 146 -6.06 -8.56 -11.71
C TYR A 146 -5.64 -7.20 -12.27
N TRP A 147 -4.54 -7.16 -13.03
CA TRP A 147 -4.12 -6.01 -13.79
C TRP A 147 -4.27 -6.33 -15.26
N GLN A 148 -4.93 -5.49 -16.03
CA GLN A 148 -5.21 -5.79 -17.42
C GLN A 148 -5.28 -4.55 -18.29
N GLY A 149 -4.71 -4.65 -19.49
CA GLY A 149 -4.74 -3.61 -20.51
C GLY A 149 -6.06 -3.57 -21.26
N ASP A 150 -6.71 -4.71 -21.48
CA ASP A 150 -8.05 -4.85 -22.05
C ASP A 150 -8.96 -5.57 -21.05
N ALA A 151 -10.08 -4.94 -20.69
CA ALA A 151 -11.03 -5.49 -19.70
C ALA A 151 -11.70 -6.80 -20.18
N SER A 152 -11.60 -7.15 -21.46
CA SER A 152 -12.12 -8.40 -22.03
C SER A 152 -11.22 -9.61 -21.73
N VAL A 153 -9.96 -9.41 -21.34
CA VAL A 153 -8.96 -10.47 -21.19
C VAL A 153 -9.24 -11.34 -19.96
N ILE A 154 -9.58 -10.71 -18.83
CA ILE A 154 -9.88 -11.42 -17.57
C ILE A 154 -11.11 -10.79 -16.95
N GLN A 155 -12.14 -11.61 -16.72
CA GLN A 155 -13.32 -11.18 -15.99
C GLN A 155 -13.48 -12.06 -14.76
N PRO A 156 -13.12 -11.55 -13.54
CA PRO A 156 -13.48 -12.25 -12.31
C PRO A 156 -15.01 -12.36 -12.19
N ASP A 157 -15.48 -13.38 -11.48
CA ASP A 157 -16.91 -13.48 -11.20
C ASP A 157 -17.38 -12.17 -10.53
N PRO A 158 -18.42 -11.50 -11.04
CA PRO A 158 -18.92 -10.25 -10.48
C PRO A 158 -19.26 -10.33 -8.98
N GLU A 159 -19.68 -11.51 -8.50
CA GLU A 159 -20.00 -11.74 -7.09
C GLU A 159 -18.75 -11.76 -6.20
N ASP A 160 -17.59 -12.07 -6.77
CA ASP A 160 -16.30 -12.10 -6.07
C ASP A 160 -15.56 -10.75 -6.11
N VAL A 161 -16.01 -9.80 -6.91
CA VAL A 161 -15.32 -8.49 -7.02
C VAL A 161 -15.41 -7.72 -5.70
N VAL A 162 -14.25 -7.28 -5.21
CA VAL A 162 -14.15 -6.50 -3.97
C VAL A 162 -13.33 -5.23 -4.18
N PRO A 163 -13.59 -4.16 -3.41
CA PRO A 163 -12.74 -2.98 -3.41
C PRO A 163 -11.30 -3.33 -3.04
N LEU A 164 -10.31 -2.77 -3.74
CA LEU A 164 -8.90 -2.97 -3.42
C LEU A 164 -8.53 -2.51 -2.00
N ALA A 165 -9.24 -1.52 -1.46
CA ALA A 165 -9.11 -1.12 -0.06
C ALA A 165 -9.43 -2.27 0.91
N ARG A 166 -10.38 -3.18 0.56
CA ARG A 166 -10.65 -4.38 1.33
C ARG A 166 -9.50 -5.37 1.26
N VAL A 167 -8.93 -5.59 0.06
CA VAL A 167 -7.75 -6.46 -0.11
C VAL A 167 -6.59 -5.95 0.75
N ASP A 168 -6.28 -4.64 0.66
CA ASP A 168 -5.19 -4.03 1.43
C ASP A 168 -5.45 -4.11 2.95
N PHE A 169 -6.69 -3.84 3.40
CA PHE A 169 -7.09 -3.93 4.81
C PHE A 169 -6.96 -5.35 5.37
N GLU A 170 -7.51 -6.34 4.67
CA GLU A 170 -7.50 -7.73 5.11
C GLU A 170 -6.09 -8.35 5.08
N THR A 171 -5.25 -7.92 4.15
CA THR A 171 -3.85 -8.34 4.07
C THR A 171 -2.92 -7.48 4.92
N ALA A 172 -3.46 -6.52 5.69
CA ALA A 172 -2.72 -5.58 6.54
C ALA A 172 -1.63 -4.80 5.77
N ARG A 173 -1.93 -4.39 4.54
CA ARG A 173 -1.05 -3.57 3.70
C ARG A 173 -1.45 -2.10 3.80
N ALA A 174 -0.75 -1.35 4.64
CA ALA A 174 -0.91 0.10 4.69
C ALA A 174 -0.57 0.75 3.35
N ARG A 175 -1.32 1.78 2.97
CA ARG A 175 -1.12 2.55 1.74
C ARG A 175 -0.99 4.03 2.06
N VAL A 176 -0.05 4.68 1.38
CA VAL A 176 0.05 6.14 1.44
C VAL A 176 -1.11 6.76 0.68
N GLU A 177 -1.75 7.74 1.27
CA GLU A 177 -2.79 8.56 0.66
C GLU A 177 -2.25 9.97 0.37
N SER A 178 -2.90 10.74 -0.48
CA SER A 178 -2.43 12.08 -0.86
C SER A 178 -2.23 13.01 0.34
N SER A 179 -3.09 12.90 1.36
CA SER A 179 -2.98 13.66 2.62
C SER A 179 -1.82 13.21 3.52
N THR A 180 -1.25 12.04 3.28
CA THR A 180 -0.22 11.44 4.13
C THR A 180 1.13 11.25 3.45
N ILE A 181 1.34 11.84 2.26
CA ILE A 181 2.64 11.85 1.56
C ILE A 181 3.69 12.48 2.49
N GLY A 182 4.77 11.74 2.78
CA GLY A 182 5.84 12.20 3.65
C GLY A 182 5.52 12.22 5.16
N ALA A 183 4.37 11.68 5.58
CA ALA A 183 3.98 11.65 6.99
C ALA A 183 4.68 10.56 7.78
N TYR A 184 4.87 9.37 7.21
CA TYR A 184 5.28 8.15 7.89
C TYR A 184 6.73 7.75 7.59
N LEU A 185 7.37 7.08 8.54
CA LEU A 185 8.52 6.23 8.27
C LEU A 185 8.04 4.85 7.80
N PRO A 186 8.84 4.09 7.05
CA PRO A 186 8.46 2.72 6.65
C PRO A 186 8.07 1.82 7.85
N GLN A 187 8.75 1.99 8.98
CA GLN A 187 8.48 1.22 10.19
C GLN A 187 7.13 1.55 10.84
N ASP A 188 6.64 2.78 10.70
CA ASP A 188 5.32 3.19 11.20
C ASP A 188 4.20 2.41 10.47
N LEU A 189 4.47 1.96 9.24
CA LEU A 189 3.57 1.21 8.37
C LEU A 189 3.87 -0.31 8.35
N ASN A 190 4.75 -0.79 9.23
CA ASN A 190 5.26 -2.17 9.25
C ASN A 190 5.91 -2.63 7.93
N TYR A 191 6.42 -1.71 7.11
CA TYR A 191 7.09 -2.05 5.85
C TYR A 191 8.41 -2.79 6.04
N ASP A 192 9.02 -2.68 7.21
CA ASP A 192 10.18 -3.44 7.65
C ASP A 192 9.86 -4.89 8.04
N LEU A 193 8.58 -5.21 8.29
CA LEU A 193 8.12 -6.54 8.72
C LEU A 193 7.42 -7.31 7.60
N ASN A 194 7.06 -6.66 6.50
CA ASN A 194 6.26 -7.23 5.42
C ASN A 194 6.97 -7.22 4.06
N GLU A 195 8.31 -7.24 4.06
CA GLU A 195 9.18 -7.31 2.88
C GLU A 195 9.14 -6.11 1.94
N THR A 196 8.45 -5.01 2.31
CA THR A 196 8.46 -3.77 1.54
C THR A 196 9.82 -3.06 1.62
N VAL A 197 10.58 -3.27 2.70
CA VAL A 197 11.96 -2.79 2.86
C VAL A 197 12.94 -3.96 2.87
N ASN A 198 13.93 -3.91 1.97
CA ASN A 198 15.05 -4.84 1.97
C ASN A 198 16.28 -4.15 2.58
N PHE A 199 16.76 -4.66 3.72
CA PHE A 199 17.89 -4.10 4.46
C PHE A 199 19.25 -4.59 3.96
N THR A 200 19.29 -5.57 3.06
CA THR A 200 20.54 -6.16 2.50
C THR A 200 20.86 -5.69 1.09
N LYS A 201 19.98 -4.88 0.48
CA LYS A 201 20.18 -4.29 -0.86
C LYS A 201 21.17 -3.12 -0.82
N GLY A 202 21.58 -2.66 -2.02
CA GLY A 202 22.39 -1.44 -2.22
C GLY A 202 21.66 -0.15 -1.81
N CYS A 203 22.36 0.97 -1.89
CA CYS A 203 21.88 2.29 -1.46
C CYS A 203 20.62 2.75 -2.19
N TYR A 204 19.76 3.46 -1.47
CA TYR A 204 18.58 4.15 -2.00
C TYR A 204 18.29 5.44 -1.22
N THR A 205 17.47 6.32 -1.79
CA THR A 205 17.12 7.60 -1.16
C THR A 205 16.43 7.38 0.19
N GLY A 206 16.99 7.98 1.26
CA GLY A 206 16.46 7.91 2.63
C GLY A 206 16.91 6.70 3.45
N GLN A 207 17.73 5.80 2.87
CA GLN A 207 18.18 4.58 3.52
C GLN A 207 18.86 4.81 4.86
N GLU A 208 19.67 5.87 5.03
CA GLU A 208 20.40 6.12 6.26
C GLU A 208 19.47 6.17 7.48
N ILE A 209 18.35 6.90 7.37
CA ILE A 209 17.38 7.03 8.46
C ILE A 209 16.64 5.71 8.69
N VAL A 210 16.19 5.06 7.61
CA VAL A 210 15.43 3.80 7.66
C VAL A 210 16.30 2.67 8.27
N ALA A 211 17.53 2.50 7.80
CA ALA A 211 18.46 1.50 8.28
C ALA A 211 18.94 1.79 9.72
N ARG A 212 19.21 3.08 10.05
CA ARG A 212 19.58 3.45 11.42
C ARG A 212 18.50 3.08 12.43
N LEU A 213 17.23 3.32 12.09
CA LEU A 213 16.12 2.94 12.97
C LEU A 213 16.02 1.43 13.14
N HIS A 214 16.25 0.66 12.06
CA HIS A 214 16.21 -0.78 12.08
C HIS A 214 17.35 -1.41 12.93
N TYR A 215 18.59 -0.95 12.75
CA TYR A 215 19.77 -1.56 13.41
C TYR A 215 20.12 -0.97 14.77
N ARG A 216 19.70 0.26 15.07
CA ARG A 216 20.15 1.02 16.26
C ARG A 216 19.02 1.72 17.01
N GLY A 217 17.78 1.49 16.63
CA GLY A 217 16.62 2.13 17.24
C GLY A 217 15.47 1.16 17.43
N THR A 218 14.45 1.63 18.16
CA THR A 218 13.15 0.96 18.26
C THR A 218 12.11 1.85 17.60
N PRO A 219 11.35 1.33 16.64
CA PRO A 219 10.24 2.07 16.04
C PRO A 219 9.24 2.51 17.11
N LYS A 220 8.93 3.79 17.15
CA LYS A 220 8.02 4.35 18.16
C LYS A 220 6.56 3.98 17.90
N ARG A 221 6.23 3.68 16.65
CA ARG A 221 4.88 3.38 16.22
C ARG A 221 4.84 2.15 15.35
N ARG A 222 3.70 1.47 15.36
CA ARG A 222 3.45 0.28 14.58
C ARG A 222 2.04 0.31 14.02
N LEU A 223 1.81 -0.47 12.97
CA LEU A 223 0.53 -0.59 12.31
C LEU A 223 -0.38 -1.57 13.07
N TYR A 224 -1.61 -1.12 13.32
CA TYR A 224 -2.69 -1.90 13.91
C TYR A 224 -3.94 -1.79 13.05
N ARG A 225 -4.81 -2.79 13.19
CA ARG A 225 -6.16 -2.80 12.65
C ARG A 225 -7.13 -2.52 13.79
N ALA A 226 -8.18 -1.75 13.51
CA ALA A 226 -9.26 -1.50 14.46
C ALA A 226 -10.59 -1.27 13.75
N ILE A 227 -11.67 -1.21 14.52
CA ILE A 227 -13.02 -0.93 14.04
C ILE A 227 -13.57 0.29 14.79
N ILE A 228 -14.23 1.18 14.05
CA ILE A 228 -15.07 2.26 14.60
C ILE A 228 -16.51 1.86 14.34
N ALA A 229 -17.28 1.58 15.42
CA ALA A 229 -18.64 1.07 15.32
C ALA A 229 -19.69 2.18 15.15
N ASN A 230 -19.51 3.33 15.81
CA ASN A 230 -20.47 4.44 15.79
C ASN A 230 -19.88 5.60 15.00
N ILE A 231 -20.13 5.62 13.70
CA ILE A 231 -19.58 6.63 12.79
C ILE A 231 -20.51 7.85 12.82
N SER A 232 -20.12 8.90 13.53
CA SER A 232 -20.79 10.21 13.46
C SER A 232 -20.31 11.03 12.28
N GLU A 233 -19.02 10.96 12.00
CA GLU A 233 -18.34 11.57 10.86
C GLU A 233 -17.22 10.62 10.43
N THR A 234 -17.03 10.42 9.15
CA THR A 234 -15.99 9.51 8.62
C THR A 234 -14.61 10.15 8.78
N PRO A 235 -13.75 9.61 9.64
CA PRO A 235 -12.39 10.11 9.75
C PRO A 235 -11.59 9.82 8.49
N THR A 236 -10.57 10.65 8.23
CA THR A 236 -9.75 10.60 7.03
C THR A 236 -8.31 10.19 7.34
N PRO A 237 -7.57 9.65 6.35
CA PRO A 237 -6.15 9.37 6.50
C PRO A 237 -5.35 10.60 6.95
N GLY A 238 -4.60 10.47 8.05
CA GLY A 238 -3.86 11.55 8.71
C GLY A 238 -4.52 12.09 9.99
N ASP A 239 -5.84 11.84 10.19
CA ASP A 239 -6.52 12.24 11.41
C ASP A 239 -5.89 11.61 12.65
N GLY A 240 -5.84 12.37 13.73
CA GLY A 240 -5.15 11.97 14.95
C GLY A 240 -5.87 10.87 15.72
N ILE A 241 -5.09 10.02 16.38
CA ILE A 241 -5.57 9.09 17.42
C ILE A 241 -5.05 9.56 18.76
N THR A 242 -5.92 9.58 19.77
CA THR A 242 -5.60 9.96 21.15
C THR A 242 -5.84 8.80 22.11
N ASN A 243 -5.12 8.81 23.23
CA ASN A 243 -5.39 7.96 24.37
C ASN A 243 -6.49 8.59 25.27
N ALA A 244 -6.80 7.93 26.40
CA ALA A 244 -7.81 8.40 27.36
C ALA A 244 -7.49 9.78 27.95
N GLU A 245 -6.23 10.15 28.02
CA GLU A 245 -5.73 11.44 28.55
C GLU A 245 -5.76 12.56 27.47
N GLY A 246 -6.25 12.26 26.25
CA GLY A 246 -6.29 13.21 25.14
C GLY A 246 -4.95 13.47 24.46
N GLN A 247 -3.91 12.72 24.78
CA GLN A 247 -2.59 12.85 24.16
C GLN A 247 -2.62 12.17 22.78
N ARG A 248 -2.06 12.83 21.77
CA ARG A 248 -1.91 12.22 20.44
C ARG A 248 -0.87 11.08 20.46
N VAL A 249 -1.34 9.87 20.17
CA VAL A 249 -0.52 8.65 20.19
C VAL A 249 -0.31 8.04 18.79
N GLY A 250 -1.03 8.53 17.79
CA GLY A 250 -0.95 8.02 16.43
C GLY A 250 -1.83 8.76 15.44
N SER A 251 -2.07 8.12 14.30
CA SER A 251 -3.01 8.59 13.28
C SER A 251 -3.65 7.47 12.48
N ILE A 252 -4.76 7.80 11.81
CA ILE A 252 -5.40 6.93 10.83
C ILE A 252 -4.54 6.87 9.57
N VAL A 253 -4.25 5.66 9.10
CA VAL A 253 -3.48 5.42 7.88
C VAL A 253 -4.42 5.18 6.70
N ASN A 254 -5.36 4.22 6.85
CA ASN A 254 -6.36 3.91 5.83
C ASN A 254 -7.72 3.62 6.46
N THR A 255 -8.76 3.76 5.66
CA THR A 255 -10.15 3.50 6.04
C THR A 255 -10.81 2.53 5.07
N LEU A 256 -11.72 1.68 5.59
CA LEU A 256 -12.53 0.76 4.82
C LEU A 256 -13.97 0.77 5.35
N PRO A 257 -14.94 1.36 4.63
CA PRO A 257 -16.36 1.23 4.99
C PRO A 257 -16.81 -0.24 4.95
N THR A 258 -17.42 -0.73 6.03
CA THR A 258 -17.95 -2.09 6.18
C THR A 258 -19.38 -2.05 6.73
N GLY A 259 -20.33 -1.70 5.86
CA GLY A 259 -21.73 -1.46 6.28
C GLY A 259 -21.84 -0.25 7.21
N GLU A 260 -22.33 -0.46 8.43
CA GLU A 260 -22.48 0.60 9.45
C GLU A 260 -21.20 0.86 10.28
N GLN A 261 -20.11 0.14 9.98
CA GLN A 261 -18.83 0.26 10.67
C GLN A 261 -17.74 0.75 9.72
N LEU A 262 -16.66 1.24 10.30
CA LEU A 262 -15.46 1.62 9.56
C LEU A 262 -14.26 0.80 10.06
N GLY A 263 -13.72 -0.05 9.20
CA GLY A 263 -12.41 -0.63 9.40
C GLY A 263 -11.34 0.43 9.23
N VAL A 264 -10.36 0.48 10.10
CA VAL A 264 -9.23 1.42 10.02
C VAL A 264 -7.90 0.71 10.22
N LEU A 265 -6.92 1.06 9.38
CA LEU A 265 -5.52 0.83 9.69
C LEU A 265 -4.99 2.09 10.36
N ILE A 266 -4.35 1.93 11.51
CA ILE A 266 -3.80 3.03 12.32
C ILE A 266 -2.33 2.78 12.63
N GLU A 267 -1.53 3.83 12.69
CA GLU A 267 -0.21 3.78 13.29
C GLU A 267 -0.28 4.39 14.69
N VAL A 268 0.13 3.64 15.70
CA VAL A 268 0.11 4.09 17.10
C VAL A 268 1.32 3.58 17.87
N THR A 269 1.64 4.26 18.98
CA THR A 269 2.64 3.76 19.92
C THR A 269 2.13 2.49 20.59
N PRO A 270 2.91 1.39 20.63
CA PRO A 270 2.47 0.11 21.22
C PRO A 270 1.95 0.23 22.64
N ASP A 271 2.60 1.02 23.49
CA ASP A 271 2.20 1.22 24.90
C ASP A 271 0.76 1.78 25.03
N SER A 272 0.31 2.56 24.05
CA SER A 272 -1.03 3.14 24.06
C SER A 272 -2.15 2.13 23.77
N THR A 273 -1.80 0.95 23.26
CA THR A 273 -2.79 -0.09 22.90
C THR A 273 -3.40 -0.82 24.10
N HIS A 274 -2.85 -0.62 25.29
CA HIS A 274 -3.37 -1.18 26.53
C HIS A 274 -4.56 -0.41 27.13
N GLY A 275 -4.88 0.76 26.57
CA GLY A 275 -5.99 1.61 26.98
C GLY A 275 -6.93 1.95 25.82
N PRO A 276 -8.02 2.70 26.12
CA PRO A 276 -8.94 3.14 25.08
C PRO A 276 -8.27 4.12 24.12
N LEU A 277 -8.54 3.93 22.83
CA LEU A 277 -8.12 4.82 21.75
C LEU A 277 -9.33 5.51 21.13
N LEU A 278 -9.19 6.78 20.81
CA LEU A 278 -10.25 7.62 20.26
C LEU A 278 -9.74 8.36 19.01
N THR A 279 -10.63 8.60 18.04
CA THR A 279 -10.32 9.60 17.00
C THR A 279 -10.29 10.98 17.65
N ARG A 280 -9.27 11.78 17.31
CA ARG A 280 -9.03 13.06 17.98
C ARG A 280 -10.13 14.07 17.71
N GLU A 281 -10.55 14.16 16.46
CA GLU A 281 -11.47 15.19 15.97
C GLU A 281 -12.92 14.87 16.37
N GLN A 282 -13.32 13.58 16.33
CA GLN A 282 -14.70 13.16 16.53
C GLN A 282 -14.93 12.48 17.89
N GLY A 283 -13.87 12.11 18.60
CA GLY A 283 -13.97 11.37 19.89
C GLY A 283 -14.57 9.97 19.76
N GLN A 284 -14.54 9.37 18.55
CA GLN A 284 -15.09 8.04 18.29
C GLN A 284 -14.15 6.98 18.84
N ALA A 285 -14.71 6.01 19.58
CA ALA A 285 -13.92 4.93 20.16
C ALA A 285 -13.50 3.90 19.11
N LEU A 286 -12.25 3.47 19.20
CA LEU A 286 -11.72 2.34 18.45
C LEU A 286 -11.92 1.06 19.25
N SER A 287 -12.34 -0.01 18.57
CA SER A 287 -12.56 -1.34 19.13
C SER A 287 -11.85 -2.40 18.29
N SER A 288 -11.80 -3.63 18.79
CA SER A 288 -11.20 -4.77 18.06
C SER A 288 -9.78 -4.48 17.60
N LEU A 289 -8.96 -3.87 18.46
CA LEU A 289 -7.59 -3.51 18.16
C LEU A 289 -6.74 -4.76 17.99
N GLU A 290 -6.08 -4.90 16.86
CA GLU A 290 -5.26 -6.05 16.49
C GLU A 290 -3.95 -5.59 15.85
N ALA A 291 -2.81 -6.13 16.33
CA ALA A 291 -1.53 -5.86 15.70
C ALA A 291 -1.48 -6.50 14.31
N CYS A 292 -1.07 -5.74 13.30
CA CYS A 292 -0.97 -6.23 11.93
C CYS A 292 0.18 -7.25 11.72
N HIS A 293 1.15 -7.26 12.62
CA HIS A 293 2.20 -8.27 12.72
C HIS A 293 2.50 -8.57 14.20
N PRO A 294 2.98 -9.77 14.55
CA PRO A 294 3.39 -10.05 15.92
C PRO A 294 4.39 -8.99 16.35
N VAL A 295 4.08 -8.26 17.41
CA VAL A 295 5.06 -7.42 18.10
C VAL A 295 5.98 -8.36 18.81
N THR A 296 7.09 -8.75 18.20
CA THR A 296 8.15 -9.45 18.90
C THR A 296 8.75 -8.45 19.88
N ASP A 297 8.57 -8.76 21.16
CA ASP A 297 9.16 -8.00 22.25
C ASP A 297 10.71 -8.12 22.14
N GLN A 298 11.33 -7.20 21.42
CA GLN A 298 12.80 -7.11 21.31
C GLN A 298 13.41 -6.38 22.51
N SER A 299 12.68 -6.29 23.64
CA SER A 299 13.14 -5.63 24.85
C SER A 299 13.79 -6.58 25.87
N MET A 300 14.31 -7.75 25.44
CA MET A 300 15.20 -8.57 26.28
C MET A 300 16.39 -9.05 25.44
N GLY A 301 17.44 -8.22 25.40
CA GLY A 301 18.73 -8.56 24.85
C GLY A 301 19.72 -7.43 25.06
#